data_0ed9c2ff3049d52fb7befc078c247744
#
_entry.id   0ed9c2ff3049d52fb7befc078c247744
#
_cell.length_a   1.000
_cell.length_b   1.000
_cell.length_c   1.000
_cell.angle_alpha   90.00
_cell.angle_beta   90.00
_cell.angle_gamma   90.00
#
_symmetry.space_group_name_H-M   'P 1'
#
loop_
_entity.id
_entity.type
_entity.pdbx_description
1 polymer ?
#
loop_
_entity_poly.entity_id
_entity_poly.type
_entity_poly.pdbx_seq_one_letter_code
_entity_poly.pdbx_strand_id
1 'polypeptide(L)'
;MVASDSLPEVFRASDEDRDGVIRMLRDGSAEGRLSQETFLARVDRALRAKSAEELARLHEDLPDPPRRIPLRDRVACWRATIAAAVRSARPAPAMRELALPRGPRTVFTIGRSPDCDLPLGDPTVSWLHAELRRTGDDWVLADLGSLNGTRVNGWRANSGFTVRAGDCVRFGRAVFLLVGRW
;
A
#
# COMPACT_ATOMS: atom_id res chain seq x y z
N MET A 1 -15.87 -31.98 -37.67
CA MET A 1 -16.28 -31.17 -36.52
C MET A 1 -15.24 -31.44 -35.46
N VAL A 2 -14.17 -30.63 -35.42
CA VAL A 2 -13.01 -30.81 -34.56
C VAL A 2 -13.19 -29.83 -33.42
N ALA A 3 -13.44 -30.35 -32.23
CA ALA A 3 -13.47 -29.55 -31.00
C ALA A 3 -12.05 -29.05 -30.73
N SER A 4 -11.85 -27.74 -30.83
CA SER A 4 -10.64 -27.08 -30.33
C SER A 4 -10.64 -27.17 -28.81
N ASP A 5 -9.84 -28.08 -28.32
CA ASP A 5 -9.51 -28.24 -26.92
C ASP A 5 -8.60 -27.03 -26.55
N SER A 6 -9.22 -25.94 -26.11
CA SER A 6 -8.50 -24.78 -25.62
C SER A 6 -7.99 -25.14 -24.23
N LEU A 7 -6.73 -25.58 -24.15
CA LEU A 7 -6.00 -25.66 -22.88
C LEU A 7 -6.07 -24.29 -22.19
N PRO A 8 -6.36 -24.22 -20.88
CA PRO A 8 -6.36 -22.96 -20.15
C PRO A 8 -4.98 -22.33 -20.26
N GLU A 9 -4.95 -21.10 -20.73
CA GLU A 9 -3.74 -20.31 -20.88
C GLU A 9 -3.21 -20.02 -19.47
N VAL A 10 -2.24 -20.82 -19.05
CA VAL A 10 -1.59 -20.64 -17.72
C VAL A 10 -0.72 -19.40 -17.84
N PHE A 11 -1.20 -18.27 -17.32
CA PHE A 11 -0.43 -17.04 -17.24
C PHE A 11 0.85 -17.28 -16.43
N ARG A 12 1.98 -17.04 -17.06
CA ARG A 12 3.29 -17.13 -16.40
C ARG A 12 3.40 -16.04 -15.35
N ALA A 13 3.91 -16.40 -14.17
CA ALA A 13 4.24 -15.44 -13.14
C ALA A 13 5.33 -14.49 -13.63
N SER A 14 5.07 -13.19 -13.61
CA SER A 14 6.09 -12.17 -13.86
C SER A 14 6.96 -11.95 -12.61
N ASP A 15 8.11 -11.30 -12.77
CA ASP A 15 8.95 -10.93 -11.62
C ASP A 15 8.23 -9.91 -10.72
N GLU A 16 7.42 -9.03 -11.33
CA GLU A 16 6.58 -8.07 -10.60
C GLU A 16 5.52 -8.75 -9.72
N ASP A 17 4.89 -9.82 -10.22
CA ASP A 17 3.93 -10.62 -9.45
C ASP A 17 4.61 -11.30 -8.27
N ARG A 18 5.82 -11.87 -8.47
CA ARG A 18 6.60 -12.48 -7.40
C ARG A 18 6.97 -11.47 -6.32
N ASP A 19 7.47 -10.31 -6.72
CA ASP A 19 7.82 -9.23 -5.81
C ASP A 19 6.60 -8.72 -5.04
N GLY A 20 5.44 -8.67 -5.68
CA GLY A 20 4.16 -8.33 -5.06
C GLY A 20 3.80 -9.28 -3.93
N VAL A 21 3.84 -10.60 -4.21
CA VAL A 21 3.54 -11.63 -3.21
C VAL A 21 4.57 -11.63 -2.06
N ILE A 22 5.87 -11.51 -2.36
CA ILE A 22 6.92 -11.45 -1.33
C ILE A 22 6.69 -10.24 -0.40
N ARG A 23 6.27 -9.11 -0.93
CA ARG A 23 5.91 -7.93 -0.11
C ARG A 23 4.74 -8.23 0.82
N MET A 24 3.65 -8.86 0.32
CA MET A 24 2.51 -9.25 1.16
C MET A 24 2.89 -10.23 2.26
N LEU A 25 3.72 -11.22 1.94
CA LEU A 25 4.23 -12.18 2.93
C LEU A 25 5.07 -11.50 4.01
N ARG A 26 5.92 -10.54 3.63
CA ARG A 26 6.73 -9.74 4.57
C ARG A 26 5.87 -8.91 5.50
N ASP A 27 4.82 -8.30 4.98
CA ASP A 27 3.88 -7.53 5.79
C ASP A 27 3.11 -8.41 6.77
N GLY A 28 2.63 -9.58 6.32
CA GLY A 28 1.99 -10.58 7.18
C GLY A 28 2.90 -11.09 8.30
N SER A 29 4.19 -11.28 8.01
CA SER A 29 5.18 -11.66 9.02
C SER A 29 5.46 -10.50 10.00
N ALA A 30 5.61 -9.28 9.52
CA ALA A 30 5.83 -8.10 10.37
C ALA A 30 4.64 -7.80 11.29
N GLU A 31 3.43 -8.19 10.89
CA GLU A 31 2.20 -8.08 11.70
C GLU A 31 1.98 -9.27 12.64
N GLY A 32 2.90 -10.25 12.66
CA GLY A 32 2.80 -11.44 13.48
C GLY A 32 1.77 -12.48 13.01
N ARG A 33 1.27 -12.36 11.79
CA ARG A 33 0.29 -13.27 11.17
C ARG A 33 0.94 -14.52 10.57
N LEU A 34 2.22 -14.41 10.24
CA LEU A 34 3.03 -15.52 9.76
C LEU A 34 4.20 -15.74 10.72
N SER A 35 4.46 -17.00 11.06
CA SER A 35 5.70 -17.37 11.72
C SER A 35 6.90 -17.14 10.80
N GLN A 36 8.07 -16.91 11.35
CA GLN A 36 9.29 -16.72 10.57
C GLN A 36 9.57 -17.90 9.65
N GLU A 37 9.35 -19.13 10.12
CA GLU A 37 9.51 -20.36 9.34
C GLU A 37 8.54 -20.41 8.15
N THR A 38 7.25 -20.13 8.38
CA THR A 38 6.24 -20.07 7.32
C THR A 38 6.55 -18.98 6.31
N PHE A 39 7.01 -17.82 6.77
CA PHE A 39 7.42 -16.72 5.88
C PHE A 39 8.55 -17.15 4.96
N LEU A 40 9.64 -17.72 5.49
CA LEU A 40 10.79 -18.16 4.69
C LEU A 40 10.41 -19.23 3.68
N ALA A 41 9.60 -20.22 4.11
CA ALA A 41 9.12 -21.29 3.22
C ALA A 41 8.24 -20.74 2.08
N ARG A 42 7.39 -19.76 2.34
CA ARG A 42 6.54 -19.15 1.30
C ARG A 42 7.33 -18.24 0.37
N VAL A 43 8.33 -17.51 0.86
CA VAL A 43 9.24 -16.71 0.01
C VAL A 43 10.00 -17.60 -0.96
N ASP A 44 10.55 -18.73 -0.50
CA ASP A 44 11.24 -19.70 -1.36
C ASP A 44 10.31 -20.25 -2.45
N ARG A 45 9.06 -20.56 -2.11
CA ARG A 45 8.06 -21.00 -3.09
C ARG A 45 7.68 -19.88 -4.07
N ALA A 46 7.54 -18.63 -3.61
CA ALA A 46 7.23 -17.50 -4.47
C ALA A 46 8.32 -17.27 -5.53
N LEU A 47 9.59 -17.38 -5.13
CA LEU A 47 10.73 -17.25 -6.05
C LEU A 47 10.77 -18.37 -7.12
N ARG A 48 10.23 -19.56 -6.81
CA ARG A 48 10.19 -20.71 -7.72
C ARG A 48 8.88 -20.84 -8.51
N ALA A 49 7.87 -20.07 -8.16
CA ALA A 49 6.55 -20.13 -8.79
C ALA A 49 6.64 -19.82 -10.29
N LYS A 50 6.00 -20.64 -11.11
CA LYS A 50 5.98 -20.53 -12.56
C LYS A 50 4.69 -19.91 -13.09
N SER A 51 3.61 -19.95 -12.29
CA SER A 51 2.31 -19.42 -12.68
C SER A 51 1.76 -18.43 -11.66
N ALA A 52 0.90 -17.52 -12.12
CA ALA A 52 0.19 -16.57 -11.27
C ALA A 52 -0.71 -17.29 -10.24
N GLU A 53 -1.23 -18.47 -10.59
CA GLU A 53 -2.07 -19.29 -9.72
C GLU A 53 -1.29 -19.88 -8.53
N GLU A 54 -0.05 -20.33 -8.78
CA GLU A 54 0.85 -20.77 -7.70
C GLU A 54 1.16 -19.63 -6.73
N LEU A 55 1.35 -18.41 -7.23
CA LEU A 55 1.58 -17.22 -6.42
C LEU A 55 0.34 -16.85 -5.60
N ALA A 56 -0.86 -16.91 -6.19
CA ALA A 56 -2.10 -16.59 -5.51
C ALA A 56 -2.32 -17.49 -4.27
N ARG A 57 -2.04 -18.78 -4.37
CA ARG A 57 -2.17 -19.73 -3.25
C ARG A 57 -1.25 -19.43 -2.06
N LEU A 58 -0.15 -18.71 -2.26
CA LEU A 58 0.81 -18.42 -1.19
C LEU A 58 0.32 -17.35 -0.21
N HIS A 59 -0.69 -16.57 -0.57
CA HIS A 59 -1.27 -15.53 0.27
C HIS A 59 -2.79 -15.65 0.44
N GLU A 60 -3.40 -16.73 -0.03
CA GLU A 60 -4.85 -16.98 0.01
C GLU A 60 -5.42 -16.93 1.45
N ASP A 61 -4.65 -17.36 2.43
CA ASP A 61 -4.99 -17.31 3.86
C ASP A 61 -4.65 -15.99 4.55
N LEU A 62 -3.98 -15.07 3.83
CA LEU A 62 -3.74 -13.73 4.34
C LEU A 62 -4.93 -12.85 3.95
N PRO A 63 -5.59 -12.21 4.92
CA PRO A 63 -6.71 -11.35 4.61
C PRO A 63 -6.25 -10.20 3.71
N ASP A 64 -6.97 -9.99 2.62
CA ASP A 64 -6.82 -8.79 1.81
C ASP A 64 -7.00 -7.55 2.69
N PRO A 65 -6.19 -6.51 2.49
CA PRO A 65 -6.40 -5.27 3.20
C PRO A 65 -7.84 -4.78 2.92
N PRO A 66 -8.61 -4.40 3.96
CA PRO A 66 -10.00 -4.01 3.77
C PRO A 66 -10.09 -2.85 2.78
N ARG A 67 -10.87 -2.99 1.72
CA ARG A 67 -11.10 -1.94 0.71
C ARG A 67 -11.58 -0.62 1.33
N ARG A 68 -12.21 -0.71 2.53
CA ARG A 68 -12.62 0.44 3.35
C ARG A 68 -12.26 0.17 4.81
N ILE A 69 -11.49 1.07 5.41
CA ILE A 69 -11.09 0.94 6.81
C ILE A 69 -12.22 1.40 7.71
N PRO A 70 -12.67 0.59 8.68
CA PRO A 70 -13.67 0.98 9.67
C PRO A 70 -13.20 2.20 10.47
N LEU A 71 -14.14 3.05 10.87
CA LEU A 71 -13.83 4.29 11.62
C LEU A 71 -13.01 4.03 12.89
N ARG A 72 -13.31 2.91 13.60
CA ARG A 72 -12.55 2.47 14.79
C ARG A 72 -11.05 2.28 14.53
N ASP A 73 -10.69 1.70 13.36
CA ASP A 73 -9.29 1.42 13.02
C ASP A 73 -8.56 2.69 12.59
N ARG A 74 -9.27 3.66 12.02
CA ARG A 74 -8.76 5.01 11.72
C ARG A 74 -8.34 5.72 13.01
N VAL A 75 -9.17 5.68 14.04
CA VAL A 75 -8.89 6.26 15.37
C VAL A 75 -7.77 5.50 16.08
N ALA A 76 -7.75 4.16 16.00
CA ALA A 76 -6.72 3.34 16.62
C ALA A 76 -5.33 3.62 16.01
N CYS A 77 -5.24 3.77 14.70
CA CYS A 77 -3.99 4.12 14.02
C CYS A 77 -3.47 5.51 14.44
N TRP A 78 -4.36 6.49 14.52
CA TRP A 78 -4.02 7.83 14.99
C TRP A 78 -3.47 7.80 16.43
N ARG A 79 -4.14 7.09 17.35
CA ARG A 79 -3.67 6.90 18.73
C ARG A 79 -2.34 6.16 18.79
N ALA A 80 -2.15 5.10 17.99
CA ALA A 80 -0.91 4.34 17.96
C ALA A 80 0.28 5.18 17.43
N THR A 81 0.04 6.03 16.43
CA THR A 81 1.06 6.93 15.87
C THR A 81 1.50 7.96 16.91
N ILE A 82 0.57 8.57 17.66
CA ILE A 82 0.89 9.48 18.76
C ILE A 82 1.61 8.73 19.88
N ALA A 83 1.14 7.58 20.31
CA ALA A 83 1.76 6.80 21.37
C ALA A 83 3.18 6.32 21.02
N ALA A 84 3.45 5.99 19.75
CA ALA A 84 4.79 5.64 19.27
C ALA A 84 5.72 6.86 19.29
N ALA A 85 5.24 8.04 18.91
CA ALA A 85 5.98 9.30 18.97
C ALA A 85 6.34 9.69 20.41
N VAL A 86 5.42 9.53 21.36
CA VAL A 86 5.64 9.82 22.79
C VAL A 86 6.68 8.86 23.40
N ARG A 87 6.66 7.57 23.03
CA ARG A 87 7.63 6.57 23.55
C ARG A 87 9.05 6.73 23.03
N SER A 88 9.22 7.33 21.85
CA SER A 88 10.55 7.43 21.22
C SER A 88 11.38 8.63 21.68
N ALA A 89 10.93 9.44 22.64
CA ALA A 89 11.56 10.70 23.09
C ALA A 89 11.97 11.65 21.94
N ARG A 90 11.50 11.39 20.72
CA ARG A 90 11.62 12.30 19.57
C ARG A 90 10.38 13.16 19.51
N PRO A 91 10.51 14.44 19.13
CA PRO A 91 9.35 15.28 18.90
C PRO A 91 8.44 14.52 17.93
N ALA A 92 7.15 14.39 18.28
CA ALA A 92 6.17 13.77 17.40
C ALA A 92 6.31 14.43 16.02
N PRO A 93 6.45 13.66 14.93
CA PRO A 93 6.46 14.25 13.60
C PRO A 93 5.19 15.09 13.49
N ALA A 94 5.35 16.41 13.28
CA ALA A 94 4.21 17.30 13.10
C ALA A 94 3.34 16.67 12.01
N MET A 95 2.12 16.29 12.35
CA MET A 95 1.20 15.67 11.41
C MET A 95 0.84 16.75 10.39
N ARG A 96 1.42 16.63 9.21
CA ARG A 96 1.21 17.55 8.10
C ARG A 96 -0.14 17.24 7.45
N GLU A 97 -0.82 18.26 7.01
CA GLU A 97 -2.04 18.10 6.24
C GLU A 97 -1.69 17.90 4.76
N LEU A 98 -2.34 16.93 4.12
CA LEU A 98 -2.30 16.73 2.69
C LEU A 98 -3.72 16.91 2.14
N ALA A 99 -3.93 18.02 1.42
CA ALA A 99 -5.23 18.33 0.85
C ALA A 99 -5.53 17.41 -0.34
N LEU A 100 -6.72 16.81 -0.34
CA LEU A 100 -7.23 16.10 -1.52
C LEU A 100 -7.46 17.11 -2.65
N PRO A 101 -6.90 16.86 -3.86
CA PRO A 101 -6.99 17.78 -4.98
C PRO A 101 -8.43 17.99 -5.45
N ARG A 102 -8.70 19.15 -6.04
CA ARG A 102 -9.99 19.50 -6.63
C ARG A 102 -9.86 19.74 -8.13
N GLY A 103 -10.97 19.71 -8.83
CA GLY A 103 -11.04 20.00 -10.25
C GLY A 103 -11.27 18.76 -11.12
N PRO A 104 -11.19 18.91 -12.44
CA PRO A 104 -11.53 17.86 -13.39
C PRO A 104 -10.42 16.80 -13.52
N ARG A 105 -9.21 17.10 -13.09
CA ARG A 105 -8.09 16.14 -13.14
C ARG A 105 -8.32 15.01 -12.16
N THR A 106 -8.09 13.78 -12.61
CA THR A 106 -8.42 12.58 -11.87
C THR A 106 -7.20 11.81 -11.37
N VAL A 107 -5.99 12.15 -11.81
CA VAL A 107 -4.75 11.44 -11.46
C VAL A 107 -3.70 12.44 -11.01
N PHE A 108 -3.08 12.17 -9.85
CA PHE A 108 -2.05 13.01 -9.25
C PHE A 108 -0.89 12.14 -8.76
N THR A 109 0.31 12.53 -9.11
CA THR A 109 1.55 11.89 -8.66
C THR A 109 2.01 12.47 -7.33
N ILE A 110 2.50 11.59 -6.45
CA ILE A 110 3.02 11.93 -5.11
C ILE A 110 4.45 11.44 -5.02
N GLY A 111 5.37 12.31 -4.59
CA GLY A 111 6.76 11.91 -4.46
C GLY A 111 7.65 13.03 -3.97
N ARG A 112 8.95 12.75 -3.88
CA ARG A 112 9.95 13.74 -3.49
C ARG A 112 10.36 14.65 -4.65
N SER A 113 10.09 14.24 -5.89
CA SER A 113 10.37 15.09 -7.05
C SER A 113 9.56 16.38 -7.00
N PRO A 114 10.17 17.53 -7.33
CA PRO A 114 9.43 18.77 -7.55
C PRO A 114 8.46 18.70 -8.73
N ASP A 115 8.66 17.74 -9.65
CA ASP A 115 7.79 17.52 -10.82
C ASP A 115 6.52 16.73 -10.47
N CYS A 116 6.44 16.16 -9.27
CA CYS A 116 5.20 15.54 -8.79
C CYS A 116 4.13 16.59 -8.54
N ASP A 117 2.87 16.22 -8.77
CA ASP A 117 1.72 17.09 -8.49
C ASP A 117 1.59 17.43 -7.00
N LEU A 118 1.98 16.50 -6.14
CA LEU A 118 2.01 16.63 -4.69
C LEU A 118 3.44 16.35 -4.19
N PRO A 119 4.33 17.34 -4.24
CA PRO A 119 5.71 17.15 -3.82
C PRO A 119 5.84 17.06 -2.30
N LEU A 120 6.53 16.03 -1.82
CA LEU A 120 6.78 15.76 -0.40
C LEU A 120 8.28 15.87 -0.12
N GLY A 121 8.70 16.92 0.61
CA GLY A 121 10.11 17.23 0.89
C GLY A 121 10.76 16.34 1.96
N ASP A 122 10.44 15.05 2.04
CA ASP A 122 11.00 14.13 3.03
C ASP A 122 11.97 13.15 2.34
N PRO A 123 13.20 12.97 2.84
CA PRO A 123 14.22 12.11 2.22
C PRO A 123 13.85 10.63 2.20
N THR A 124 12.90 10.19 3.02
CA THR A 124 12.42 8.80 3.05
C THR A 124 11.32 8.52 2.02
N VAL A 125 10.85 9.56 1.32
CA VAL A 125 9.91 9.46 0.21
C VAL A 125 10.67 9.24 -1.08
N SER A 126 10.26 8.27 -1.89
CA SER A 126 10.84 8.00 -3.22
C SER A 126 10.59 9.18 -4.17
N TRP A 127 11.43 9.30 -5.20
CA TRP A 127 11.33 10.38 -6.19
C TRP A 127 9.94 10.43 -6.82
N LEU A 128 9.44 9.28 -7.30
CA LEU A 128 8.05 8.99 -7.58
C LEU A 128 7.60 7.90 -6.59
N HIS A 129 6.61 8.16 -5.74
CA HIS A 129 6.30 7.31 -4.59
C HIS A 129 4.94 6.64 -4.71
N ALA A 130 3.92 7.40 -5.03
CA ALA A 130 2.55 6.94 -5.07
C ALA A 130 1.73 7.72 -6.10
N GLU A 131 0.57 7.17 -6.44
CA GLU A 131 -0.43 7.80 -7.27
C GLU A 131 -1.74 7.94 -6.51
N LEU A 132 -2.36 9.08 -6.59
CA LEU A 132 -3.70 9.34 -6.08
C LEU A 132 -4.65 9.50 -7.26
N ARG A 133 -5.61 8.58 -7.40
CA ARG A 133 -6.57 8.55 -8.50
C ARG A 133 -7.99 8.77 -8.01
N ARG A 134 -8.73 9.61 -8.70
CA ARG A 134 -10.16 9.81 -8.46
C ARG A 134 -10.97 8.80 -9.27
N THR A 135 -11.84 8.05 -8.60
CA THR A 135 -12.74 7.07 -9.21
C THR A 135 -14.17 7.36 -8.74
N GLY A 136 -14.94 8.06 -9.56
CA GLY A 136 -16.24 8.61 -9.14
C GLY A 136 -16.07 9.63 -8.00
N ASP A 137 -16.73 9.37 -6.88
CA ASP A 137 -16.65 10.22 -5.68
C ASP A 137 -15.55 9.79 -4.70
N ASP A 138 -14.91 8.65 -4.93
CA ASP A 138 -13.86 8.13 -4.07
C ASP A 138 -12.46 8.44 -4.61
N TRP A 139 -11.50 8.56 -3.72
CA TRP A 139 -10.07 8.63 -4.02
C TRP A 139 -9.41 7.28 -3.77
N VAL A 140 -8.56 6.85 -4.68
CA VAL A 140 -7.77 5.62 -4.57
C VAL A 140 -6.30 6.01 -4.56
N LEU A 141 -5.60 5.60 -3.51
CA LEU A 141 -4.15 5.78 -3.36
C LEU A 141 -3.45 4.46 -3.65
N ALA A 142 -2.49 4.46 -4.56
CA ALA A 142 -1.68 3.30 -4.92
C ALA A 142 -0.19 3.60 -4.76
N ASP A 143 0.57 2.68 -4.20
CA ASP A 143 2.03 2.74 -4.15
C ASP A 143 2.61 2.41 -5.53
N LEU A 144 3.58 3.17 -5.99
CA LEU A 144 4.26 2.97 -7.28
C LEU A 144 5.60 2.21 -7.14
N GLY A 145 5.66 1.25 -6.23
CA GLY A 145 6.88 0.49 -5.96
C GLY A 145 7.90 1.29 -5.16
N SER A 146 7.43 2.12 -4.23
CA SER A 146 8.30 2.95 -3.43
C SER A 146 9.21 2.15 -2.50
N LEU A 147 10.40 2.68 -2.19
CA LEU A 147 11.41 2.00 -1.37
C LEU A 147 10.90 1.70 0.06
N ASN A 148 10.21 2.63 0.68
CA ASN A 148 9.75 2.53 2.06
C ASN A 148 8.25 2.24 2.20
N GLY A 149 7.53 2.19 1.09
CA GLY A 149 6.12 1.86 1.00
C GLY A 149 5.17 2.96 1.46
N THR A 150 3.92 2.83 1.01
CA THR A 150 2.78 3.67 1.37
C THR A 150 1.88 2.94 2.34
N ARG A 151 1.37 3.63 3.36
CA ARG A 151 0.38 3.08 4.30
C ARG A 151 -0.79 4.02 4.49
N VAL A 152 -1.98 3.45 4.61
CA VAL A 152 -3.22 4.16 4.92
C VAL A 152 -3.78 3.60 6.23
N ASN A 153 -3.85 4.42 7.27
CA ASN A 153 -4.29 4.02 8.61
C ASN A 153 -3.58 2.76 9.15
N GLY A 154 -2.28 2.62 8.84
CA GLY A 154 -1.43 1.49 9.22
C GLY A 154 -1.38 0.35 8.20
N TRP A 155 -2.34 0.24 7.28
CA TRP A 155 -2.39 -0.79 6.24
C TRP A 155 -1.56 -0.40 5.02
N ARG A 156 -0.85 -1.35 4.40
CA ARG A 156 -0.11 -1.09 3.18
C ARG A 156 -1.04 -0.88 1.98
N ALA A 157 -0.72 0.12 1.16
CA ALA A 157 -1.48 0.49 -0.04
C ALA A 157 -0.77 0.00 -1.31
N ASN A 158 -0.56 -1.31 -1.45
CA ASN A 158 0.17 -1.87 -2.59
C ASN A 158 -0.62 -1.77 -3.90
N SER A 159 -1.89 -2.19 -3.91
CA SER A 159 -2.71 -2.35 -5.12
C SER A 159 -3.84 -1.33 -5.28
N GLY A 160 -3.80 -0.27 -4.49
CA GLY A 160 -4.84 0.75 -4.49
C GLY A 160 -5.74 0.67 -3.26
N PHE A 161 -5.80 1.77 -2.52
CA PHE A 161 -6.55 1.89 -1.27
C PHE A 161 -7.52 3.05 -1.37
N THR A 162 -8.81 2.81 -1.10
CA THR A 162 -9.78 3.92 -1.06
C THR A 162 -9.49 4.79 0.15
N VAL A 163 -9.24 6.08 -0.09
CA VAL A 163 -8.90 7.08 0.92
C VAL A 163 -9.91 8.22 0.95
N ARG A 164 -10.06 8.84 2.11
CA ARG A 164 -10.98 9.97 2.35
C ARG A 164 -10.36 10.98 3.29
N ALA A 165 -10.95 12.15 3.35
CA ALA A 165 -10.63 13.14 4.38
C ALA A 165 -10.73 12.51 5.79
N GLY A 166 -9.73 12.79 6.63
CA GLY A 166 -9.56 12.20 7.96
C GLY A 166 -8.77 10.88 7.98
N ASP A 167 -8.33 10.36 6.85
CA ASP A 167 -7.39 9.23 6.83
C ASP A 167 -5.96 9.69 7.11
N CYS A 168 -5.25 8.87 7.89
CA CYS A 168 -3.83 9.03 8.13
C CYS A 168 -3.04 8.27 7.07
N VAL A 169 -2.25 8.97 6.28
CA VAL A 169 -1.43 8.38 5.21
C VAL A 169 0.04 8.55 5.55
N ARG A 170 0.83 7.50 5.31
CA ARG A 170 2.26 7.52 5.52
C ARG A 170 2.98 7.16 4.23
N PHE A 171 3.86 8.04 3.78
CA PHE A 171 4.79 7.82 2.66
C PHE A 171 6.21 7.69 3.25
N GLY A 172 6.77 6.50 3.22
CA GLY A 172 8.02 6.24 3.93
C GLY A 172 7.88 6.49 5.44
N ARG A 173 8.57 7.53 5.97
CA ARG A 173 8.45 7.97 7.37
C ARG A 173 7.57 9.21 7.54
N ALA A 174 7.26 9.92 6.46
CA ALA A 174 6.43 11.11 6.50
C ALA A 174 4.95 10.76 6.70
N VAL A 175 4.31 11.37 7.69
CA VAL A 175 2.92 11.12 8.08
C VAL A 175 2.07 12.33 7.73
N PHE A 176 0.93 12.09 7.11
CA PHE A 176 -0.02 13.12 6.67
C PHE A 176 -1.44 12.75 7.08
N LEU A 177 -2.21 13.77 7.46
CA LEU A 177 -3.65 13.69 7.58
C LEU A 177 -4.26 14.15 6.25
N LEU A 178 -5.05 13.32 5.62
CA LEU A 178 -5.80 13.74 4.44
C LEU A 178 -6.92 14.70 4.85
N VAL A 179 -6.94 15.86 4.24
CA VAL A 179 -7.97 16.87 4.49
C VAL A 179 -8.74 17.18 3.21
N GLY A 180 -10.08 17.21 3.32
CA GLY A 180 -10.93 17.79 2.30
C GLY A 180 -10.98 19.30 2.54
N ARG A 181 -10.39 20.12 1.67
CA ARG A 181 -10.68 21.55 1.74
C ARG A 181 -12.05 21.80 1.15
N TRP A 182 -12.91 22.37 1.96
CA TRP A 182 -14.26 22.86 1.60
C TRP A 182 -14.21 24.04 0.64
#